data_a04752aaface829400f4d3515c170861
#
_entry.id   a04752aaface829400f4d3515c170861
#
_cell.length_a   1.000
_cell.length_b   1.000
_cell.length_c   1.000
_cell.angle_alpha   90.00
_cell.angle_beta   90.00
_cell.angle_gamma   90.00
#
_symmetry.space_group_name_H-M   'P 1'
#
loop_
_entity.id
_entity.type
_entity.pdbx_description
1 polymer ?
#
loop_
_entity_poly.entity_id
_entity_poly.type
_entity_poly.pdbx_seq_one_letter_code
_entity_poly.pdbx_strand_id
1 'polypeptide(L)'
;KFESLKNTKPFEQKMPVKPKELPVPNPPLRNDAIYNPKMPLLVKLFKSKKEEYIAFHNNKYEADYIAWQNTKEHIALQNAETEKVYAATLKEWEERKAAYIEEQTLYNNEIDTFKEKYTQGDSNAIERYYPLSLELIDIPIEYEKEFSVEYIAESKVLIVDALVPTIDTLKKKKKVTYVKSREEF
;
A
#
# COMPACT_ATOMS: atom_id res chain seq x y z
N LYS A 1 -10.73 -27.32 -7.21
CA LYS A 1 -11.72 -26.23 -7.30
C LYS A 1 -11.92 -25.47 -5.98
N PHE A 2 -11.93 -26.11 -4.77
CA PHE A 2 -12.04 -25.38 -3.49
C PHE A 2 -10.90 -24.38 -3.30
N GLU A 3 -9.69 -24.70 -3.71
CA GLU A 3 -8.54 -23.79 -3.61
C GLU A 3 -8.72 -22.50 -4.44
N SER A 4 -9.50 -22.53 -5.54
CA SER A 4 -9.79 -21.32 -6.32
C SER A 4 -10.83 -20.40 -5.66
N LEU A 5 -11.53 -20.88 -4.63
CA LEU A 5 -12.47 -20.08 -3.84
C LEU A 5 -11.75 -19.31 -2.72
N LYS A 6 -10.53 -19.72 -2.35
CA LYS A 6 -9.75 -19.05 -1.31
C LYS A 6 -9.27 -17.68 -1.73
N ASN A 7 -9.24 -16.76 -0.79
CA ASN A 7 -8.62 -15.46 -0.98
C ASN A 7 -7.11 -15.58 -0.77
N THR A 8 -6.34 -15.46 -1.85
CA THR A 8 -4.87 -15.50 -1.83
C THR A 8 -4.25 -14.16 -2.21
N LYS A 9 -5.06 -13.10 -2.31
CA LYS A 9 -4.56 -11.77 -2.68
C LYS A 9 -3.63 -11.22 -1.59
N PRO A 10 -2.49 -10.63 -1.96
CA PRO A 10 -1.62 -9.99 -0.99
C PRO A 10 -2.25 -8.68 -0.48
N PHE A 11 -1.80 -8.24 0.70
CA PHE A 11 -2.11 -6.91 1.18
C PHE A 11 -1.38 -5.87 0.32
N GLU A 12 -2.12 -5.04 -0.43
CA GLU A 12 -1.55 -4.16 -1.46
C GLU A 12 -1.05 -2.81 -0.94
N GLN A 13 -1.45 -2.41 0.28
CA GLN A 13 -1.05 -1.13 0.84
C GLN A 13 0.44 -1.12 1.16
N LYS A 14 1.17 -0.20 0.53
CA LYS A 14 2.62 -0.05 0.77
C LYS A 14 2.91 0.40 2.20
N MET A 15 3.96 -0.17 2.78
CA MET A 15 4.46 0.25 4.08
C MET A 15 4.92 1.71 4.03
N PRO A 16 4.59 2.54 5.05
CA PRO A 16 5.10 3.89 5.16
C PRO A 16 6.63 3.92 5.16
N VAL A 17 7.20 4.89 4.47
CA VAL A 17 8.65 5.08 4.41
C VAL A 17 9.06 6.03 5.52
N LYS A 18 10.08 5.65 6.29
CA LYS A 18 10.63 6.53 7.33
C LYS A 18 11.17 7.82 6.69
N PRO A 19 10.70 8.99 7.14
CA PRO A 19 11.19 10.27 6.64
C PRO A 19 12.66 10.48 7.05
N LYS A 20 13.36 11.28 6.23
CA LYS A 20 14.74 11.64 6.50
C LYS A 20 14.79 12.72 7.57
N GLU A 21 15.63 12.54 8.56
CA GLU A 21 15.87 13.57 9.57
C GLU A 21 16.51 14.82 8.95
N LEU A 22 16.08 15.99 9.41
CA LEU A 22 16.69 17.25 9.07
C LEU A 22 18.07 17.34 9.73
N PRO A 23 19.14 17.63 8.97
CA PRO A 23 20.48 17.75 9.54
C PRO A 23 20.61 19.03 10.36
N VAL A 24 21.29 18.91 11.50
CA VAL A 24 21.67 20.07 12.28
C VAL A 24 22.89 20.73 11.64
N PRO A 25 22.88 22.05 11.38
CA PRO A 25 24.04 22.76 10.85
C PRO A 25 25.22 22.75 11.87
N ASN A 26 26.44 22.84 11.35
CA ASN A 26 27.60 22.91 12.21
C ASN A 26 27.57 24.19 13.09
N PRO A 27 28.01 24.10 14.35
CA PRO A 27 28.10 25.28 15.21
C PRO A 27 29.12 26.29 14.68
N PRO A 28 28.92 27.60 14.89
CA PRO A 28 29.94 28.59 14.61
C PRO A 28 31.16 28.34 15.49
N LEU A 29 32.34 28.41 14.89
CA LEU A 29 33.59 28.19 15.60
C LEU A 29 34.22 29.55 15.94
N ARG A 30 34.56 29.75 17.22
CA ARG A 30 35.12 31.01 17.70
C ARG A 30 36.44 31.39 17.00
N ASN A 31 37.16 30.40 16.46
CA ASN A 31 38.42 30.62 15.75
C ASN A 31 38.25 30.95 14.26
N ASP A 32 37.03 30.93 13.75
CA ASP A 32 36.76 31.27 12.35
C ASP A 32 37.19 32.74 12.08
N ALA A 33 37.72 32.96 10.88
CA ALA A 33 38.21 34.27 10.47
C ALA A 33 37.15 35.39 10.53
N ILE A 34 35.86 35.02 10.49
CA ILE A 34 34.75 35.96 10.60
C ILE A 34 34.61 36.53 12.02
N TYR A 35 34.99 35.79 13.06
CA TYR A 35 34.94 36.22 14.47
C TYR A 35 36.31 36.63 15.01
N ASN A 36 37.37 36.21 14.34
CA ASN A 36 38.73 36.51 14.72
C ASN A 36 39.57 37.02 13.52
N PRO A 37 39.11 38.09 12.85
CA PRO A 37 39.85 38.62 11.71
C PRO A 37 41.13 39.32 12.15
N LYS A 38 42.08 39.41 11.22
CA LYS A 38 43.31 40.14 11.46
C LYS A 38 43.01 41.61 11.72
N MET A 39 43.32 42.08 12.95
CA MET A 39 43.09 43.46 13.37
C MET A 39 43.92 44.44 12.54
N PRO A 40 43.30 45.51 11.95
CA PRO A 40 43.98 46.52 11.19
C PRO A 40 45.05 47.32 12.07
N LEU A 41 46.17 47.70 11.47
CA LEU A 41 47.24 48.38 12.19
C LEU A 41 46.76 49.66 12.87
N LEU A 42 45.93 50.48 12.24
CA LEU A 42 45.36 51.70 12.80
C LEU A 42 44.51 51.45 14.04
N VAL A 43 43.79 50.32 14.12
CA VAL A 43 42.98 49.96 15.29
C VAL A 43 43.85 49.51 16.45
N LYS A 44 45.00 48.88 16.16
CA LYS A 44 45.97 48.49 17.20
C LYS A 44 46.64 49.69 17.96
N LEU A 45 46.76 50.87 17.33
CA LEU A 45 47.36 52.02 17.90
C LEU A 45 46.55 52.75 18.99
N PHE A 46 45.21 52.55 18.98
CA PHE A 46 44.31 53.22 19.92
C PHE A 46 43.60 52.20 20.79
N LYS A 47 43.81 52.29 22.12
CA LYS A 47 43.23 51.29 23.08
C LYS A 47 41.71 51.18 22.99
N SER A 48 41.02 52.33 22.95
CA SER A 48 39.52 52.32 22.84
C SER A 48 39.04 51.66 21.57
N LYS A 49 39.60 51.90 20.39
CA LYS A 49 39.26 51.30 19.12
C LYS A 49 39.54 49.76 19.08
N LYS A 50 40.60 49.35 19.77
CA LYS A 50 40.93 47.94 19.93
C LYS A 50 39.90 47.23 20.77
N GLU A 51 39.47 47.77 21.89
CA GLU A 51 38.44 47.20 22.77
C GLU A 51 37.09 47.12 22.04
N GLU A 52 36.69 48.18 21.34
CA GLU A 52 35.48 48.22 20.53
C GLU A 52 35.49 47.18 19.40
N TYR A 53 36.62 47.02 18.72
CA TYR A 53 36.77 46.00 17.66
C TYR A 53 36.65 44.58 18.20
N ILE A 54 37.27 44.28 19.35
CA ILE A 54 37.16 42.96 20.00
C ILE A 54 35.73 42.72 20.48
N ALA A 55 35.09 43.70 21.09
CA ALA A 55 33.72 43.60 21.56
C ALA A 55 32.74 43.35 20.40
N PHE A 56 32.91 44.04 19.27
CA PHE A 56 32.09 43.83 18.08
C PHE A 56 32.15 42.37 17.58
N HIS A 57 33.35 41.81 17.44
CA HIS A 57 33.50 40.43 16.94
C HIS A 57 33.04 39.35 17.96
N ASN A 58 33.23 39.63 19.25
CA ASN A 58 32.70 38.78 20.31
C ASN A 58 31.15 38.79 20.31
N ASN A 59 30.54 39.97 20.26
CA ASN A 59 29.08 40.09 20.22
C ASN A 59 28.48 39.41 18.96
N LYS A 60 29.18 39.54 17.84
CA LYS A 60 28.79 38.85 16.62
C LYS A 60 28.79 37.30 16.80
N TYR A 61 29.88 36.76 17.37
CA TYR A 61 29.96 35.33 17.65
C TYR A 61 28.83 34.87 18.59
N GLU A 62 28.59 35.60 19.69
CA GLU A 62 27.54 35.24 20.64
C GLU A 62 26.13 35.26 19.97
N ALA A 63 25.88 36.29 19.15
CA ALA A 63 24.62 36.39 18.42
C ALA A 63 24.43 35.20 17.44
N ASP A 64 25.46 34.86 16.66
CA ASP A 64 25.42 33.75 15.71
C ASP A 64 25.35 32.40 16.42
N TYR A 65 25.98 32.26 17.59
CA TYR A 65 25.90 31.05 18.41
C TYR A 65 24.49 30.84 18.99
N ILE A 66 23.85 31.90 19.49
CA ILE A 66 22.49 31.88 19.97
C ILE A 66 21.52 31.49 18.82
N ALA A 67 21.72 32.13 17.65
CA ALA A 67 20.91 31.78 16.47
C ALA A 67 21.07 30.32 16.06
N TRP A 68 22.30 29.79 16.12
CA TRP A 68 22.55 28.36 15.87
C TRP A 68 21.87 27.46 16.91
N GLN A 69 21.92 27.81 18.21
CA GLN A 69 21.24 27.05 19.26
C GLN A 69 19.74 26.98 19.02
N ASN A 70 19.10 28.12 18.71
CA ASN A 70 17.67 28.16 18.38
C ASN A 70 17.33 27.32 17.16
N THR A 71 18.16 27.34 16.13
CA THR A 71 18.00 26.52 14.93
C THR A 71 18.11 25.03 15.26
N LYS A 72 19.10 24.67 16.09
CA LYS A 72 19.29 23.28 16.54
C LYS A 72 18.06 22.76 17.31
N GLU A 73 17.55 23.57 18.25
CA GLU A 73 16.34 23.23 19.00
C GLU A 73 15.11 23.06 18.07
N HIS A 74 14.94 24.00 17.15
CA HIS A 74 13.84 23.94 16.19
C HIS A 74 13.89 22.67 15.32
N ILE A 75 15.08 22.33 14.81
CA ILE A 75 15.30 21.10 14.03
C ILE A 75 15.00 19.85 14.88
N ALA A 76 15.45 19.84 16.14
CA ALA A 76 15.18 18.71 17.05
C ALA A 76 13.68 18.52 17.28
N LEU A 77 12.92 19.60 17.49
CA LEU A 77 11.47 19.54 17.63
C LEU A 77 10.78 19.05 16.35
N GLN A 78 11.20 19.54 15.18
CA GLN A 78 10.66 19.08 13.89
C GLN A 78 10.94 17.59 13.64
N ASN A 79 12.15 17.13 13.93
CA ASN A 79 12.51 15.72 13.77
C ASN A 79 11.69 14.86 14.74
N ALA A 80 11.50 15.27 15.99
CA ALA A 80 10.69 14.56 16.97
C ALA A 80 9.21 14.46 16.55
N GLU A 81 8.62 15.56 16.03
CA GLU A 81 7.25 15.53 15.53
C GLU A 81 7.11 14.64 14.28
N THR A 82 8.08 14.72 13.37
CA THR A 82 8.11 13.87 12.18
C THR A 82 8.18 12.38 12.54
N GLU A 83 9.02 12.02 13.51
CA GLU A 83 9.13 10.65 14.01
C GLU A 83 7.83 10.16 14.67
N LYS A 84 7.19 11.02 15.44
CA LYS A 84 5.90 10.72 16.08
C LYS A 84 4.79 10.46 15.04
N VAL A 85 4.70 11.30 14.01
CA VAL A 85 3.74 11.12 12.91
C VAL A 85 4.03 9.83 12.15
N TYR A 86 5.30 9.56 11.86
CA TYR A 86 5.70 8.33 11.20
C TYR A 86 5.33 7.09 12.03
N ALA A 87 5.62 7.10 13.33
CA ALA A 87 5.29 5.99 14.22
C ALA A 87 3.78 5.72 14.28
N ALA A 88 2.96 6.77 14.34
CA ALA A 88 1.50 6.65 14.29
C ALA A 88 1.02 6.03 12.97
N THR A 89 1.53 6.54 11.84
CA THR A 89 1.18 6.02 10.51
C THR A 89 1.62 4.57 10.30
N LEU A 90 2.79 4.21 10.82
CA LEU A 90 3.30 2.83 10.77
C LEU A 90 2.39 1.89 11.59
N LYS A 91 2.01 2.30 12.79
CA LYS A 91 1.10 1.54 13.64
C LYS A 91 -0.25 1.30 12.97
N GLU A 92 -0.85 2.34 12.38
CA GLU A 92 -2.10 2.21 11.64
C GLU A 92 -1.99 1.26 10.43
N TRP A 93 -0.84 1.28 9.75
CA TRP A 93 -0.59 0.36 8.65
C TRP A 93 -0.48 -1.09 9.13
N GLU A 94 0.22 -1.33 10.25
CA GLU A 94 0.35 -2.65 10.87
C GLU A 94 -1.00 -3.20 11.33
N GLU A 95 -1.83 -2.37 11.96
CA GLU A 95 -3.19 -2.75 12.38
C GLU A 95 -4.07 -3.12 11.19
N ARG A 96 -4.05 -2.32 10.10
CA ARG A 96 -4.80 -2.64 8.88
C ARG A 96 -4.32 -3.90 8.19
N LYS A 97 -3.01 -4.13 8.18
CA LYS A 97 -2.43 -5.36 7.63
C LYS A 97 -2.82 -6.58 8.47
N ALA A 98 -2.77 -6.46 9.78
CA ALA A 98 -3.18 -7.55 10.69
C ALA A 98 -4.66 -7.90 10.50
N ALA A 99 -5.53 -6.90 10.47
CA ALA A 99 -6.97 -7.10 10.23
C ALA A 99 -7.25 -7.75 8.88
N TYR A 100 -6.55 -7.33 7.81
CA TYR A 100 -6.68 -7.96 6.49
C TYR A 100 -6.27 -9.44 6.49
N ILE A 101 -5.15 -9.77 7.15
CA ILE A 101 -4.67 -11.16 7.25
C ILE A 101 -5.64 -12.01 8.07
N GLU A 102 -6.18 -11.46 9.15
CA GLU A 102 -7.16 -12.13 10.00
C GLU A 102 -8.44 -12.43 9.21
N GLU A 103 -9.01 -11.44 8.51
CA GLU A 103 -10.19 -11.60 7.65
C GLU A 103 -9.96 -12.65 6.57
N GLN A 104 -8.81 -12.59 5.89
CA GLN A 104 -8.42 -13.57 4.89
C GLN A 104 -8.31 -14.98 5.47
N THR A 105 -7.76 -15.11 6.67
CA THR A 105 -7.61 -16.40 7.36
C THR A 105 -8.96 -16.97 7.75
N LEU A 106 -9.84 -16.15 8.32
CA LEU A 106 -11.21 -16.57 8.67
C LEU A 106 -11.97 -17.05 7.43
N TYR A 107 -11.95 -16.26 6.37
CA TYR A 107 -12.58 -16.63 5.11
C TYR A 107 -12.02 -17.95 4.55
N ASN A 108 -10.71 -18.13 4.53
CA ASN A 108 -10.09 -19.35 4.02
C ASN A 108 -10.41 -20.58 4.90
N ASN A 109 -10.51 -20.40 6.21
CA ASN A 109 -10.94 -21.46 7.13
C ASN A 109 -12.40 -21.86 6.90
N GLU A 110 -13.28 -20.91 6.56
CA GLU A 110 -14.66 -21.23 6.15
C GLU A 110 -14.70 -22.09 4.88
N ILE A 111 -13.83 -21.77 3.90
CA ILE A 111 -13.70 -22.59 2.68
C ILE A 111 -13.20 -24.01 2.99
N ASP A 112 -12.23 -24.14 3.91
CA ASP A 112 -11.74 -25.44 4.34
C ASP A 112 -12.85 -26.25 5.06
N THR A 113 -13.58 -25.63 5.97
CA THR A 113 -14.75 -26.24 6.64
C THR A 113 -15.82 -26.64 5.62
N PHE A 114 -16.08 -25.79 4.63
CA PHE A 114 -17.01 -26.09 3.56
C PHE A 114 -16.55 -27.32 2.74
N LYS A 115 -15.25 -27.41 2.40
CA LYS A 115 -14.65 -28.56 1.72
C LYS A 115 -14.79 -29.84 2.54
N GLU A 116 -14.57 -29.78 3.84
CA GLU A 116 -14.73 -30.93 4.74
C GLU A 116 -16.18 -31.45 4.76
N LYS A 117 -17.16 -30.55 4.94
CA LYS A 117 -18.58 -30.87 4.90
C LYS A 117 -19.00 -31.51 3.56
N TYR A 118 -18.52 -30.93 2.46
CA TYR A 118 -18.75 -31.46 1.11
C TYR A 118 -18.19 -32.90 0.98
N THR A 119 -16.98 -33.13 1.49
CA THR A 119 -16.34 -34.45 1.44
C THR A 119 -17.06 -35.50 2.30
N GLN A 120 -17.67 -35.04 3.38
CA GLN A 120 -18.49 -35.88 4.28
C GLN A 120 -19.90 -36.19 3.70
N GLY A 121 -20.27 -35.53 2.59
CA GLY A 121 -21.57 -35.77 1.95
C GLY A 121 -22.70 -34.92 2.56
N ASP A 122 -22.39 -33.82 3.25
CA ASP A 122 -23.39 -32.88 3.75
C ASP A 122 -24.22 -32.30 2.61
N SER A 123 -25.54 -32.43 2.68
CA SER A 123 -26.44 -32.03 1.59
C SER A 123 -26.33 -30.53 1.28
N ASN A 124 -26.31 -29.69 2.30
CA ASN A 124 -26.21 -28.23 2.13
C ASN A 124 -24.88 -27.85 1.47
N ALA A 125 -23.79 -28.52 1.86
CA ALA A 125 -22.50 -28.29 1.25
C ALA A 125 -22.43 -28.73 -0.22
N ILE A 126 -23.08 -29.85 -0.56
CA ILE A 126 -23.19 -30.34 -1.93
C ILE A 126 -23.99 -29.34 -2.78
N GLU A 127 -25.18 -28.95 -2.34
CA GLU A 127 -26.03 -27.97 -3.04
C GLU A 127 -25.36 -26.61 -3.23
N ARG A 128 -24.63 -26.13 -2.22
CA ARG A 128 -23.89 -24.89 -2.32
C ARG A 128 -22.68 -24.97 -3.27
N TYR A 129 -22.03 -26.12 -3.35
CA TYR A 129 -20.80 -26.28 -4.14
C TYR A 129 -21.04 -26.26 -5.65
N TYR A 130 -22.10 -26.88 -6.10
CA TYR A 130 -22.34 -27.06 -7.54
C TYR A 130 -22.62 -25.74 -8.28
N PRO A 131 -23.48 -24.83 -7.81
CA PRO A 131 -23.64 -23.52 -8.43
C PRO A 131 -22.32 -22.77 -8.56
N LEU A 132 -21.53 -22.70 -7.48
CA LEU A 132 -20.21 -22.05 -7.50
C LEU A 132 -19.24 -22.70 -8.51
N SER A 133 -19.33 -24.02 -8.66
CA SER A 133 -18.53 -24.76 -9.65
C SER A 133 -18.98 -24.51 -11.09
N LEU A 134 -20.26 -24.33 -11.31
CA LEU A 134 -20.85 -24.08 -12.62
C LEU A 134 -20.59 -22.64 -13.09
N GLU A 135 -20.62 -21.68 -12.18
CA GLU A 135 -20.23 -20.28 -12.47
C GLU A 135 -18.78 -20.15 -12.96
N LEU A 136 -17.87 -20.98 -12.43
CA LEU A 136 -16.46 -20.99 -12.81
C LEU A 136 -16.19 -21.65 -14.18
N ILE A 137 -17.19 -22.27 -14.80
CA ILE A 137 -17.05 -22.85 -16.15
C ILE A 137 -17.07 -21.72 -17.16
N ASP A 138 -15.98 -21.57 -17.89
CA ASP A 138 -15.91 -20.62 -18.99
C ASP A 138 -16.73 -21.17 -20.18
N ILE A 139 -17.82 -20.47 -20.49
CA ILE A 139 -18.66 -20.79 -21.62
C ILE A 139 -18.46 -19.70 -22.68
N PRO A 140 -18.04 -20.04 -23.90
CA PRO A 140 -17.67 -19.07 -24.93
C PRO A 140 -18.84 -18.30 -25.54
N ILE A 141 -19.95 -18.21 -24.84
CA ILE A 141 -21.20 -17.56 -25.25
C ILE A 141 -21.65 -16.63 -24.15
N GLU A 142 -21.92 -15.38 -24.47
CA GLU A 142 -22.50 -14.40 -23.56
C GLU A 142 -23.99 -14.72 -23.37
N TYR A 143 -24.32 -15.43 -22.30
CA TYR A 143 -25.70 -15.62 -21.86
C TYR A 143 -25.73 -15.62 -20.32
N GLU A 144 -26.90 -15.33 -19.78
CA GLU A 144 -27.12 -15.35 -18.34
C GLU A 144 -27.11 -16.81 -17.84
N LYS A 145 -26.22 -17.11 -16.90
CA LYS A 145 -26.08 -18.45 -16.33
C LYS A 145 -26.99 -18.55 -15.13
N GLU A 146 -28.13 -19.18 -15.29
CA GLU A 146 -29.01 -19.53 -14.19
C GLU A 146 -28.98 -21.04 -13.95
N PHE A 147 -28.70 -21.43 -12.70
CA PHE A 147 -28.65 -22.81 -12.27
C PHE A 147 -29.47 -22.98 -10.99
N SER A 148 -30.28 -24.03 -10.93
CA SER A 148 -30.90 -24.53 -9.72
C SER A 148 -30.36 -25.93 -9.44
N VAL A 149 -30.03 -26.20 -8.19
CA VAL A 149 -29.40 -27.47 -7.77
C VAL A 149 -30.14 -28.00 -6.56
N GLU A 150 -30.54 -29.27 -6.64
CA GLU A 150 -31.15 -30.03 -5.55
C GLU A 150 -30.39 -31.34 -5.36
N TYR A 151 -30.07 -31.67 -4.11
CA TYR A 151 -29.41 -32.95 -3.80
C TYR A 151 -30.27 -33.83 -2.91
N ILE A 152 -30.59 -35.01 -3.41
CA ILE A 152 -31.34 -36.02 -2.67
C ILE A 152 -30.36 -36.98 -2.01
N ALA A 153 -30.10 -36.76 -0.70
CA ALA A 153 -29.09 -37.49 0.06
C ALA A 153 -29.34 -39.01 0.13
N GLU A 154 -30.59 -39.44 0.24
CA GLU A 154 -31.00 -40.85 0.33
C GLU A 154 -30.60 -41.67 -0.90
N SER A 155 -30.85 -41.12 -2.08
CA SER A 155 -30.52 -41.73 -3.35
C SER A 155 -29.17 -41.32 -3.92
N LYS A 156 -28.53 -40.34 -3.32
CA LYS A 156 -27.30 -39.67 -3.80
C LYS A 156 -27.44 -39.11 -5.22
N VAL A 157 -28.63 -38.60 -5.54
CA VAL A 157 -28.95 -38.01 -6.83
C VAL A 157 -28.82 -36.48 -6.73
N LEU A 158 -28.11 -35.91 -7.67
CA LEU A 158 -28.03 -34.47 -7.87
C LEU A 158 -28.87 -34.08 -9.09
N ILE A 159 -29.84 -33.21 -8.90
CA ILE A 159 -30.67 -32.63 -9.95
C ILE A 159 -30.11 -31.24 -10.23
N VAL A 160 -29.82 -30.95 -11.49
CA VAL A 160 -29.33 -29.63 -11.95
C VAL A 160 -30.24 -29.14 -13.05
N ASP A 161 -30.98 -28.08 -12.78
CA ASP A 161 -31.72 -27.33 -13.79
C ASP A 161 -30.90 -26.17 -14.29
N ALA A 162 -30.68 -26.06 -15.58
CA ALA A 162 -29.90 -25.02 -16.21
C ALA A 162 -30.68 -24.33 -17.31
N LEU A 163 -30.70 -23.00 -17.28
CA LEU A 163 -31.21 -22.23 -18.41
C LEU A 163 -30.24 -22.36 -19.58
N VAL A 164 -30.69 -22.83 -20.70
CA VAL A 164 -29.89 -23.01 -21.92
C VAL A 164 -30.24 -21.91 -22.94
N PRO A 165 -29.25 -21.25 -23.55
CA PRO A 165 -29.52 -20.22 -24.55
C PRO A 165 -30.31 -20.80 -25.74
N THR A 166 -31.29 -20.05 -26.22
CA THR A 166 -32.03 -20.44 -27.41
C THR A 166 -31.17 -20.28 -28.66
N ILE A 167 -31.52 -21.03 -29.72
CA ILE A 167 -30.76 -21.03 -31.00
C ILE A 167 -30.68 -19.64 -31.62
N ASP A 168 -31.60 -18.74 -31.27
CA ASP A 168 -31.69 -17.38 -31.79
C ASP A 168 -30.68 -16.41 -31.09
N THR A 169 -30.27 -16.74 -29.86
CA THR A 169 -29.23 -15.99 -29.11
C THR A 169 -27.83 -16.36 -29.56
N LEU A 170 -27.66 -17.48 -30.28
CA LEU A 170 -26.36 -17.91 -30.79
C LEU A 170 -25.96 -17.11 -32.04
N LYS A 171 -24.82 -16.44 -32.00
CA LYS A 171 -24.29 -15.75 -33.19
C LYS A 171 -23.99 -16.75 -34.29
N LYS A 172 -24.86 -16.80 -35.32
CA LYS A 172 -24.75 -17.76 -36.45
C LYS A 172 -23.50 -17.52 -37.31
N LYS A 173 -22.85 -16.33 -37.25
CA LYS A 173 -21.63 -16.03 -38.01
C LYS A 173 -20.67 -15.17 -37.15
N LYS A 174 -19.46 -15.63 -36.93
CA LYS A 174 -18.42 -14.91 -36.19
C LYS A 174 -17.74 -13.81 -37.01
N LYS A 175 -17.50 -14.04 -38.28
CA LYS A 175 -16.82 -13.11 -39.21
C LYS A 175 -17.05 -13.54 -40.66
N VAL A 176 -17.32 -12.58 -41.54
CA VAL A 176 -17.29 -12.77 -42.99
C VAL A 176 -16.14 -11.92 -43.52
N THR A 177 -15.15 -12.55 -44.15
CA THR A 177 -14.03 -11.86 -44.78
C THR A 177 -14.20 -11.95 -46.29
N TYR A 178 -14.37 -10.81 -46.96
CA TYR A 178 -14.40 -10.75 -48.42
C TYR A 178 -12.97 -10.74 -48.96
N VAL A 179 -12.64 -11.75 -49.80
CA VAL A 179 -11.34 -11.82 -50.48
C VAL A 179 -11.53 -11.49 -51.93
N LYS A 180 -11.10 -10.28 -52.31
CA LYS A 180 -11.30 -9.72 -53.66
C LYS A 180 -10.52 -10.44 -54.76
N SER A 181 -9.59 -11.32 -54.44
CA SER A 181 -8.68 -11.96 -55.43
C SER A 181 -9.10 -13.37 -55.90
N ARG A 182 -10.22 -13.89 -55.41
CA ARG A 182 -10.76 -15.16 -55.88
C ARG A 182 -12.23 -14.98 -56.27
N GLU A 183 -12.47 -14.91 -57.56
CA GLU A 183 -13.84 -14.98 -58.18
C GLU A 183 -14.35 -16.39 -58.17
N GLU A 184 -14.18 -17.15 -57.09
CA GLU A 184 -14.78 -18.47 -56.89
C GLU A 184 -15.76 -18.38 -55.71
N PHE A 185 -17.00 -18.63 -56.04
CA PHE A 185 -18.14 -18.70 -55.16
C PHE A 185 -18.12 -20.01 -54.32
#